data_112eb346a0d2e1b7018c0c6453dd1782
#
_entry.id   112eb346a0d2e1b7018c0c6453dd1782
#
_cell.length_a   1.000
_cell.length_b   1.000
_cell.length_c   1.000
_cell.angle_alpha   90.00
_cell.angle_beta   90.00
_cell.angle_gamma   90.00
#
_symmetry.space_group_name_H-M   'P 1'
#
loop_
_entity.id
_entity.type
_entity.pdbx_description
1 polymer ?
#
loop_
_entity_poly.entity_id
_entity_poly.type
_entity_poly.pdbx_seq_one_letter_code
_entity_poly.pdbx_strand_id
1 'polypeptide(L)'
;MKDDLLFAILVTCVFLSACRKDPKPDVFKITEVETTASSTGAEIKGSYIFNSIPDEMKILYGKDDDLSNALASEVDINGDEFKIVIDGLESKTNYHYCFECIASHSSIKTATKSFMTLAGRPTVITNEIFDIGTDAAKGGGIVTDDGGAMVTSRGICWSHNQNPTTDDRHTTDGSGLGEFASEMTKLSSNTKYYVRAYAANEAGTAYGEEKCFTTEVGLPTVITSDVSEIMDSTARCGGIVTNDGGSEITARGVCWGTSKFPTLSGLHTNDGTGTGEFTSEMSGMRPNTEYYVRAYATNAAGTIYGDNIKFTTIGVPMVSIVNISDLTRTSATMLAYVTYEGGTEVTARGVCWSVNPNPTTEDHHSSDGGGIGEFSIEMTGLVPNTKYYVRAYATNELGTAYSEEESLITVPEEQEPTGYINGYPYVDLGLPSGLKWAMYNVGASSTTDCGDTYAWGEIETKSSYTPENCTSLNLTEDISGDARYDAARAKWNATWRMHTLDEAKELEEYCTLRWVVYNGNEWLMITGPNGNYIFLPAREIYSEHSHLIATSWTSTPSSSPYYQYIAYCIYTHNINVWHGYFDNKEERWLGRNIRPVSD
;
A
#
# COMPACT_ATOMS: atom_id res chain seq x y z
N MET A 1 33.15 -23.96 47.78
CA MET A 1 34.42 -23.45 48.34
C MET A 1 34.10 -22.57 49.52
N LYS A 2 34.59 -23.03 50.65
CA LYS A 2 34.77 -22.28 51.91
C LYS A 2 33.56 -21.45 52.38
N ASP A 3 32.91 -21.91 53.37
CA ASP A 3 32.85 -21.25 54.70
C ASP A 3 31.95 -22.08 55.61
N ASP A 4 32.52 -23.16 56.14
CA ASP A 4 31.98 -23.83 57.33
C ASP A 4 32.50 -23.07 58.55
N LEU A 5 31.60 -22.34 59.21
CA LEU A 5 31.94 -21.62 60.44
C LEU A 5 31.96 -22.63 61.61
N LEU A 6 33.13 -22.93 62.11
CA LEU A 6 33.36 -23.78 63.25
C LEU A 6 32.92 -23.10 64.55
N PHE A 7 31.91 -23.61 65.23
CA PHE A 7 31.57 -23.18 66.58
C PHE A 7 32.01 -24.25 67.60
N ALA A 8 33.09 -23.98 68.28
CA ALA A 8 33.57 -24.85 69.36
C ALA A 8 32.95 -24.39 70.70
N ILE A 9 32.26 -25.30 71.39
CA ILE A 9 31.72 -25.07 72.76
C ILE A 9 32.42 -25.99 73.71
N LEU A 10 33.18 -25.38 74.60
CA LEU A 10 33.91 -26.11 75.67
C LEU A 10 32.99 -26.38 76.88
N VAL A 11 32.79 -27.61 77.29
CA VAL A 11 31.88 -27.95 78.38
C VAL A 11 32.51 -28.96 79.34
N THR A 12 32.47 -28.66 80.63
CA THR A 12 32.96 -29.51 81.71
C THR A 12 31.80 -30.10 82.50
N CYS A 13 31.69 -31.42 82.61
CA CYS A 13 30.68 -32.09 83.41
C CYS A 13 31.36 -32.99 84.49
N VAL A 14 30.88 -32.90 85.74
CA VAL A 14 31.33 -33.73 86.87
C VAL A 14 30.19 -34.63 87.32
N PHE A 15 30.44 -35.95 87.48
CA PHE A 15 29.47 -36.92 88.00
C PHE A 15 29.90 -37.50 89.30
N LEU A 16 29.00 -37.63 90.31
CA LEU A 16 29.16 -38.33 91.56
C LEU A 16 28.23 -39.55 91.59
N SER A 17 28.78 -40.74 91.63
CA SER A 17 28.06 -41.98 91.91
C SER A 17 28.21 -42.32 93.39
N ALA A 18 27.11 -42.52 94.08
CA ALA A 18 27.11 -42.97 95.50
C ALA A 18 27.07 -44.51 95.50
N CYS A 19 28.15 -45.19 95.94
CA CYS A 19 28.14 -46.62 96.17
C CYS A 19 28.82 -47.03 97.52
N ARG A 20 28.34 -48.07 98.11
CA ARG A 20 28.77 -48.73 99.36
C ARG A 20 30.23 -49.13 99.33
N LYS A 21 30.90 -48.81 100.37
CA LYS A 21 32.21 -49.26 100.86
C LYS A 21 33.17 -49.74 99.77
N ASP A 22 34.07 -48.83 99.52
CA ASP A 22 35.34 -49.04 98.79
C ASP A 22 35.35 -49.93 97.54
N PRO A 23 35.40 -49.34 96.42
CA PRO A 23 36.46 -48.50 95.93
C PRO A 23 35.96 -47.09 95.55
N LYS A 24 36.87 -46.18 95.24
CA LYS A 24 36.57 -44.79 94.81
C LYS A 24 35.42 -44.78 93.80
N PRO A 25 34.49 -43.84 93.97
CA PRO A 25 33.39 -43.75 93.02
C PRO A 25 33.95 -43.59 91.63
N ASP A 26 33.39 -44.34 90.68
CA ASP A 26 33.71 -44.20 89.29
C ASP A 26 33.43 -42.78 88.86
N VAL A 27 34.48 -42.08 88.44
CA VAL A 27 34.36 -40.72 87.95
C VAL A 27 34.37 -40.76 86.39
N PHE A 28 33.24 -40.48 85.80
CA PHE A 28 33.14 -40.26 84.39
C PHE A 28 32.95 -38.77 84.15
N LYS A 29 33.89 -38.16 83.41
CA LYS A 29 33.87 -36.76 83.11
C LYS A 29 34.25 -36.55 81.65
N ILE A 30 33.37 -35.96 80.86
CA ILE A 30 33.72 -35.45 79.55
C ILE A 30 34.31 -34.06 79.76
N THR A 31 35.52 -33.85 79.25
CA THR A 31 36.28 -32.61 79.60
C THR A 31 36.24 -31.61 78.44
N GLU A 32 36.23 -32.04 77.22
CA GLU A 32 36.15 -31.18 76.03
C GLU A 32 35.18 -31.77 75.07
N VAL A 33 34.21 -30.99 74.56
CA VAL A 33 33.29 -31.41 73.53
C VAL A 33 33.18 -30.34 72.50
N GLU A 34 33.60 -30.67 71.33
CA GLU A 34 33.44 -29.85 70.14
C GLU A 34 32.38 -30.49 69.18
N THR A 35 31.42 -29.69 68.80
CA THR A 35 30.36 -30.14 67.89
C THR A 35 30.42 -29.32 66.63
N THR A 36 30.63 -29.99 65.49
CA THR A 36 30.58 -29.40 64.13
C THR A 36 29.34 -29.94 63.45
N ALA A 37 28.34 -29.07 63.28
CA ALA A 37 27.12 -29.43 62.58
C ALA A 37 27.27 -29.22 61.06
N SER A 38 26.67 -30.12 60.32
CA SER A 38 26.38 -29.97 58.89
C SER A 38 24.87 -29.80 58.68
N SER A 39 24.41 -29.79 57.45
CA SER A 39 22.98 -29.72 57.16
C SER A 39 22.22 -31.02 57.48
N THR A 40 22.89 -32.16 57.43
CA THR A 40 22.28 -33.49 57.59
C THR A 40 22.97 -34.35 58.64
N GLY A 41 23.81 -33.74 59.47
CA GLY A 41 24.55 -34.50 60.47
C GLY A 41 25.35 -33.61 61.44
N ALA A 42 26.08 -34.25 62.31
CA ALA A 42 27.02 -33.59 63.20
C ALA A 42 28.21 -34.49 63.50
N GLU A 43 29.36 -33.91 63.55
CA GLU A 43 30.56 -34.55 64.11
C GLU A 43 30.76 -34.00 65.54
N ILE A 44 30.82 -34.89 66.52
CA ILE A 44 31.04 -34.58 67.93
C ILE A 44 32.33 -35.25 68.37
N LYS A 45 33.29 -34.46 68.82
CA LYS A 45 34.60 -34.91 69.30
C LYS A 45 34.77 -34.41 70.76
N GLY A 46 35.56 -35.16 71.51
CA GLY A 46 35.90 -34.70 72.86
C GLY A 46 36.88 -35.65 73.50
N SER A 47 37.19 -35.27 74.73
CA SER A 47 37.99 -36.11 75.61
C SER A 47 37.20 -36.44 76.90
N TYR A 48 37.57 -37.59 77.49
CA TYR A 48 36.93 -38.03 78.71
C TYR A 48 37.97 -38.51 79.70
N ILE A 49 37.61 -38.42 81.00
CA ILE A 49 38.38 -38.98 82.13
C ILE A 49 37.52 -40.05 82.77
N PHE A 50 38.08 -41.24 82.81
CA PHE A 50 37.42 -42.38 83.46
C PHE A 50 38.42 -43.19 84.28
N ASN A 51 38.03 -43.68 85.44
CA ASN A 51 38.94 -44.46 86.32
C ASN A 51 39.09 -45.92 85.94
N SER A 52 38.22 -46.41 85.04
CA SER A 52 38.26 -47.73 84.46
C SER A 52 37.76 -47.63 83.00
N ILE A 53 38.15 -48.50 82.07
CA ILE A 53 37.65 -48.52 80.70
C ILE A 53 36.15 -48.85 80.78
N PRO A 54 35.25 -48.05 80.15
CA PRO A 54 33.82 -48.36 80.09
C PRO A 54 33.58 -49.58 79.19
N ASP A 55 32.58 -50.38 79.57
CA ASP A 55 32.17 -51.55 78.78
C ASP A 55 31.54 -51.08 77.42
N GLU A 56 30.82 -49.97 77.46
CA GLU A 56 30.18 -49.35 76.34
C GLU A 56 29.97 -47.84 76.52
N MET A 57 30.18 -47.05 75.53
CA MET A 57 29.79 -45.61 75.47
C MET A 57 28.91 -45.38 74.25
N LYS A 58 27.75 -44.75 74.52
CA LYS A 58 26.78 -44.37 73.48
C LYS A 58 26.47 -42.90 73.54
N ILE A 59 26.10 -42.34 72.43
CA ILE A 59 25.41 -41.07 72.39
C ILE A 59 23.91 -41.32 72.15
N LEU A 60 23.09 -40.70 72.98
CA LEU A 60 21.65 -40.63 72.78
C LEU A 60 21.33 -39.28 72.22
N TYR A 61 20.59 -39.22 71.09
CA TYR A 61 20.23 -37.95 70.49
C TYR A 61 18.83 -38.01 69.92
N GLY A 62 18.17 -36.83 69.89
CA GLY A 62 16.80 -36.70 69.43
C GLY A 62 16.37 -35.26 69.37
N LYS A 63 15.15 -35.01 68.90
CA LYS A 63 14.57 -33.66 68.79
C LYS A 63 13.99 -33.20 70.14
N ASP A 64 13.60 -34.16 71.02
CA ASP A 64 13.01 -33.89 72.31
C ASP A 64 14.12 -33.57 73.37
N ASP A 65 13.94 -32.56 74.16
CA ASP A 65 14.91 -32.11 75.13
C ASP A 65 15.10 -33.12 76.34
N ASP A 66 14.07 -33.93 76.60
CA ASP A 66 14.09 -35.03 77.56
C ASP A 66 14.68 -36.37 76.98
N LEU A 67 14.96 -36.39 75.66
CA LEU A 67 15.46 -37.57 74.95
C LEU A 67 14.56 -38.82 75.11
N SER A 68 13.24 -38.61 75.27
CA SER A 68 12.27 -39.71 75.42
C SER A 68 12.18 -40.66 74.24
N ASN A 69 12.43 -40.16 73.01
CA ASN A 69 12.46 -40.89 71.75
C ASN A 69 13.87 -40.90 71.14
N ALA A 70 14.92 -40.86 71.95
CA ALA A 70 16.29 -40.74 71.45
C ALA A 70 16.72 -41.97 70.67
N LEU A 71 17.42 -41.70 69.58
CA LEU A 71 18.22 -42.67 68.85
C LEU A 71 19.55 -42.88 69.56
N ALA A 72 20.13 -44.02 69.53
CA ALA A 72 21.43 -44.33 70.06
C ALA A 72 22.45 -44.70 69.04
N SER A 73 23.64 -44.17 69.12
CA SER A 73 24.78 -44.58 68.28
C SER A 73 26.00 -44.85 69.12
N GLU A 74 26.76 -45.86 68.77
CA GLU A 74 28.01 -46.18 69.49
C GLU A 74 29.04 -45.08 69.21
N VAL A 75 29.86 -44.82 70.26
CA VAL A 75 30.92 -43.84 70.26
C VAL A 75 32.24 -44.52 70.01
N ASP A 76 32.96 -44.12 68.97
CA ASP A 76 34.31 -44.65 68.70
C ASP A 76 35.31 -44.00 69.72
N ILE A 77 35.99 -44.85 70.42
CA ILE A 77 36.88 -44.44 71.52
C ILE A 77 38.32 -44.75 71.11
N ASN A 78 39.19 -43.78 71.22
CA ASN A 78 40.62 -43.93 71.00
C ASN A 78 41.42 -43.28 72.13
N GLY A 79 41.83 -44.08 73.08
CA GLY A 79 42.53 -43.66 74.24
C GLY A 79 41.59 -42.89 75.24
N ASP A 80 41.85 -41.64 75.45
CA ASP A 80 41.04 -40.70 76.26
C ASP A 80 40.21 -39.73 75.41
N GLU A 81 40.22 -39.90 74.05
CA GLU A 81 39.47 -39.16 73.04
C GLU A 81 38.31 -39.96 72.48
N PHE A 82 37.28 -39.29 72.04
CA PHE A 82 36.20 -39.89 71.27
C PHE A 82 35.83 -39.05 70.08
N LYS A 83 35.32 -39.70 69.13
CA LYS A 83 34.74 -39.08 67.94
C LYS A 83 33.48 -39.86 67.50
N ILE A 84 32.43 -39.11 67.12
CA ILE A 84 31.23 -39.69 66.60
C ILE A 84 30.71 -38.81 65.45
N VAL A 85 30.19 -39.44 64.41
CA VAL A 85 29.50 -38.82 63.32
C VAL A 85 28.05 -39.30 63.36
N ILE A 86 27.12 -38.34 63.36
CA ILE A 86 25.70 -38.61 63.29
C ILE A 86 25.23 -38.09 61.93
N ASP A 87 24.65 -38.95 61.15
CA ASP A 87 24.11 -38.64 59.80
C ASP A 87 22.61 -38.84 59.78
N GLY A 88 21.95 -38.37 58.67
CA GLY A 88 20.51 -38.52 58.46
C GLY A 88 19.65 -37.60 59.32
N LEU A 89 20.23 -36.51 59.84
CA LEU A 89 19.52 -35.49 60.56
C LEU A 89 18.76 -34.55 59.64
N GLU A 90 17.65 -33.99 60.12
CA GLU A 90 16.93 -32.93 59.40
C GLU A 90 17.68 -31.61 59.46
N SER A 91 17.67 -30.88 58.37
CA SER A 91 18.30 -29.57 58.26
C SER A 91 17.64 -28.53 59.15
N LYS A 92 18.41 -27.53 59.60
CA LYS A 92 17.94 -26.39 60.45
C LYS A 92 17.11 -26.83 61.64
N THR A 93 17.46 -27.99 62.21
CA THR A 93 16.70 -28.61 63.29
C THR A 93 17.57 -28.66 64.52
N ASN A 94 16.96 -28.33 65.68
CA ASN A 94 17.65 -28.42 66.95
C ASN A 94 17.61 -29.87 67.43
N TYR A 95 18.76 -30.43 67.68
CA TYR A 95 18.93 -31.76 68.29
C TYR A 95 19.50 -31.65 69.65
N HIS A 96 18.98 -32.47 70.54
CA HIS A 96 19.47 -32.66 71.93
C HIS A 96 20.23 -33.95 71.98
N TYR A 97 21.29 -34.01 72.80
CA TYR A 97 22.07 -35.21 72.96
C TYR A 97 22.65 -35.34 74.36
N CYS A 98 22.88 -36.54 74.84
CA CYS A 98 23.70 -36.85 75.99
C CYS A 98 24.55 -38.12 75.72
N PHE A 99 25.62 -38.24 76.49
CA PHE A 99 26.40 -39.50 76.47
C PHE A 99 25.89 -40.41 77.54
N GLU A 100 25.76 -41.69 77.27
CA GLU A 100 25.49 -42.77 78.17
C GLU A 100 26.71 -43.69 78.25
N CYS A 101 27.27 -43.82 79.39
CA CYS A 101 28.41 -44.66 79.71
C CYS A 101 27.94 -45.84 80.56
N ILE A 102 28.23 -47.04 80.09
CA ILE A 102 27.87 -48.30 80.76
C ILE A 102 29.14 -48.94 81.32
N ALA A 103 29.17 -49.18 82.59
CA ALA A 103 30.28 -49.86 83.28
C ALA A 103 29.73 -50.80 84.36
N SER A 104 30.15 -52.08 84.27
CA SER A 104 29.99 -53.17 85.30
C SER A 104 28.59 -53.32 85.93
N HIS A 105 27.55 -52.80 85.51
CA HIS A 105 26.12 -52.83 86.01
C HIS A 105 25.50 -51.50 86.33
N SER A 106 26.18 -50.39 86.06
CA SER A 106 25.63 -49.03 86.20
C SER A 106 25.71 -48.27 84.89
N SER A 107 24.67 -47.48 84.57
CA SER A 107 24.63 -46.52 83.49
C SER A 107 24.69 -45.11 84.07
N ILE A 108 25.58 -44.30 83.50
CA ILE A 108 25.74 -42.88 83.82
C ILE A 108 25.44 -42.04 82.56
N LYS A 109 24.49 -41.09 82.67
CA LYS A 109 24.19 -40.17 81.59
C LYS A 109 24.75 -38.79 81.92
N THR A 110 25.28 -38.14 80.87
CA THR A 110 25.68 -36.72 80.95
C THR A 110 24.47 -35.82 80.93
N ALA A 111 24.65 -34.54 81.27
CA ALA A 111 23.64 -33.55 81.05
C ALA A 111 23.36 -33.40 79.53
N THR A 112 22.10 -33.16 79.20
CA THR A 112 21.67 -32.94 77.86
C THR A 112 22.30 -31.67 77.32
N LYS A 113 22.79 -31.75 76.08
CA LYS A 113 23.31 -30.65 75.30
C LYS A 113 22.49 -30.54 74.03
N SER A 114 22.65 -29.42 73.32
CA SER A 114 21.98 -29.27 71.98
C SER A 114 22.93 -28.68 71.00
N PHE A 115 22.66 -29.00 69.77
CA PHE A 115 23.20 -28.32 68.59
C PHE A 115 22.08 -28.14 67.56
N MET A 116 22.26 -27.18 66.68
CA MET A 116 21.37 -26.99 65.53
C MET A 116 22.11 -27.40 64.24
N THR A 117 21.48 -28.25 63.44
CA THR A 117 21.98 -28.52 62.08
C THR A 117 21.94 -27.28 61.22
N LEU A 118 22.85 -27.13 60.31
CA LEU A 118 22.86 -26.05 59.34
C LEU A 118 21.67 -26.16 58.40
N ALA A 119 21.30 -25.08 57.75
CA ALA A 119 20.39 -25.15 56.66
C ALA A 119 21.01 -25.94 55.50
N GLY A 120 20.22 -26.79 54.88
CA GLY A 120 20.57 -27.46 53.65
C GLY A 120 20.16 -26.60 52.45
N ARG A 121 20.67 -26.91 51.29
CA ARG A 121 20.18 -26.32 50.04
C ARG A 121 18.80 -26.87 49.70
N PRO A 122 17.96 -26.11 49.01
CA PRO A 122 16.65 -26.60 48.58
C PRO A 122 16.74 -27.81 47.64
N THR A 123 15.63 -28.51 47.50
CA THR A 123 15.46 -29.52 46.46
C THR A 123 14.50 -29.00 45.41
N VAL A 124 14.93 -29.00 44.16
CA VAL A 124 14.16 -28.45 43.05
C VAL A 124 14.20 -29.43 41.83
N ILE A 125 13.07 -29.58 41.19
CA ILE A 125 12.87 -30.40 40.00
C ILE A 125 12.63 -29.49 38.79
N THR A 126 13.29 -29.71 37.69
CA THR A 126 13.06 -29.02 36.41
C THR A 126 11.88 -29.66 35.67
N ASN A 127 10.86 -28.89 35.35
CA ASN A 127 9.71 -29.36 34.53
C ASN A 127 10.09 -29.48 33.08
N GLU A 128 9.24 -30.17 32.28
CA GLU A 128 9.40 -30.24 30.83
C GLU A 128 9.27 -28.86 30.22
N ILE A 129 9.96 -28.63 29.10
CA ILE A 129 9.91 -27.39 28.34
C ILE A 129 8.81 -27.54 27.27
N PHE A 130 7.95 -26.54 27.13
CA PHE A 130 6.81 -26.55 26.24
C PHE A 130 6.60 -25.16 25.58
N ASP A 131 5.63 -25.05 24.68
CA ASP A 131 5.39 -23.83 23.88
C ASP A 131 6.69 -23.28 23.26
N ILE A 132 7.48 -24.17 22.67
CA ILE A 132 8.76 -23.82 22.04
C ILE A 132 8.46 -23.09 20.73
N GLY A 133 8.83 -21.81 20.66
CA GLY A 133 8.74 -20.98 19.48
C GLY A 133 10.13 -20.67 18.88
N THR A 134 10.18 -19.65 18.05
CA THR A 134 11.42 -19.20 17.39
C THR A 134 12.34 -18.39 18.30
N ASP A 135 11.77 -17.67 19.27
CA ASP A 135 12.48 -16.72 20.16
C ASP A 135 12.06 -16.79 21.62
N ALA A 136 11.16 -17.70 21.95
CA ALA A 136 10.66 -17.92 23.30
C ALA A 136 10.33 -19.40 23.55
N ALA A 137 10.33 -19.81 24.80
CA ALA A 137 9.83 -21.10 25.25
C ALA A 137 9.36 -20.99 26.71
N LYS A 138 8.49 -21.88 27.14
CA LYS A 138 8.00 -21.96 28.52
C LYS A 138 8.57 -23.17 29.23
N GLY A 139 8.76 -23.00 30.52
CA GLY A 139 9.23 -24.06 31.41
C GLY A 139 8.85 -23.74 32.85
N GLY A 140 9.60 -24.29 33.78
CA GLY A 140 9.40 -24.05 35.21
C GLY A 140 10.03 -25.11 36.08
N GLY A 141 9.56 -25.23 37.31
CA GLY A 141 10.04 -26.23 38.23
C GLY A 141 9.16 -26.39 39.44
N ILE A 142 9.51 -27.32 40.27
CA ILE A 142 8.85 -27.58 41.57
C ILE A 142 9.92 -27.59 42.67
N VAL A 143 9.80 -26.70 43.63
CA VAL A 143 10.60 -26.74 44.86
C VAL A 143 9.90 -27.66 45.84
N THR A 144 10.49 -28.82 46.10
CA THR A 144 9.89 -29.88 46.93
C THR A 144 10.33 -29.80 48.39
N ASP A 145 11.50 -29.23 48.68
CA ASP A 145 12.06 -29.09 50.01
C ASP A 145 12.85 -27.77 50.10
N ASP A 146 12.72 -27.04 51.19
CA ASP A 146 13.42 -25.76 51.41
C ASP A 146 14.78 -25.92 52.08
N GLY A 147 15.13 -27.16 52.51
CA GLY A 147 16.35 -27.45 53.22
C GLY A 147 16.35 -26.90 54.65
N GLY A 148 15.17 -26.66 55.23
CA GLY A 148 15.00 -26.10 56.58
C GLY A 148 15.19 -24.58 56.65
N ALA A 149 15.37 -23.90 55.53
CA ALA A 149 15.46 -22.45 55.45
C ALA A 149 14.65 -21.92 54.24
N MET A 150 13.94 -20.83 54.47
CA MET A 150 13.04 -20.24 53.47
C MET A 150 13.73 -20.03 52.11
N VAL A 151 13.14 -20.54 51.08
CA VAL A 151 13.57 -20.26 49.69
C VAL A 151 13.30 -18.81 49.38
N THR A 152 14.35 -18.04 49.13
CA THR A 152 14.31 -16.59 48.89
C THR A 152 14.16 -16.25 47.42
N SER A 153 14.61 -17.15 46.52
CA SER A 153 14.49 -16.97 45.06
C SER A 153 14.38 -18.33 44.39
N ARG A 154 13.55 -18.40 43.35
CA ARG A 154 13.41 -19.57 42.48
C ARG A 154 13.14 -19.11 41.02
N GLY A 155 13.46 -19.95 40.03
CA GLY A 155 13.30 -19.67 38.63
C GLY A 155 13.93 -20.73 37.78
N ILE A 156 14.13 -20.44 36.50
CA ILE A 156 14.93 -21.27 35.60
C ILE A 156 16.15 -20.50 35.07
N CYS A 157 17.22 -21.20 34.82
CA CYS A 157 18.39 -20.67 34.12
C CYS A 157 18.63 -21.46 32.84
N TRP A 158 19.13 -20.76 31.80
CA TRP A 158 19.39 -21.39 30.50
C TRP A 158 20.62 -20.82 29.82
N SER A 159 21.24 -21.67 29.01
CA SER A 159 22.47 -21.35 28.28
C SER A 159 22.62 -22.23 27.04
N HIS A 160 23.51 -21.87 26.14
CA HIS A 160 23.98 -22.78 25.05
C HIS A 160 24.90 -23.88 25.57
N ASN A 161 25.50 -23.68 26.73
CA ASN A 161 26.38 -24.65 27.39
C ASN A 161 25.60 -25.52 28.37
N GLN A 162 26.04 -26.73 28.56
CA GLN A 162 25.48 -27.63 29.55
C GLN A 162 25.69 -27.11 30.99
N ASN A 163 24.81 -27.53 31.88
CA ASN A 163 24.81 -27.16 33.30
C ASN A 163 24.67 -25.64 33.54
N PRO A 164 23.65 -24.96 32.98
CA PRO A 164 23.44 -23.55 33.25
C PRO A 164 23.25 -23.28 34.73
N THR A 165 23.68 -22.08 35.11
CA THR A 165 23.59 -21.58 36.47
C THR A 165 22.92 -20.19 36.52
N THR A 166 22.74 -19.64 37.70
CA THR A 166 22.22 -18.26 37.86
C THR A 166 23.20 -17.18 37.40
N ASP A 167 24.43 -17.54 37.00
CA ASP A 167 25.37 -16.63 36.30
C ASP A 167 25.04 -16.48 34.81
N ASP A 168 24.29 -17.43 34.26
CA ASP A 168 23.75 -17.38 32.90
C ASP A 168 22.43 -16.61 32.87
N ARG A 169 21.72 -16.63 31.74
CA ARG A 169 20.37 -16.06 31.68
C ARG A 169 19.44 -16.83 32.60
N HIS A 170 18.64 -16.12 33.38
CA HIS A 170 17.70 -16.73 34.30
C HIS A 170 16.46 -15.87 34.51
N THR A 171 15.40 -16.49 34.99
CA THR A 171 14.21 -15.83 35.53
C THR A 171 14.28 -15.74 37.06
N THR A 172 13.44 -14.91 37.64
CA THR A 172 13.14 -14.91 39.06
C THR A 172 11.62 -14.96 39.22
N ASP A 173 11.11 -16.13 39.62
CA ASP A 173 9.68 -16.45 39.61
C ASP A 173 9.09 -16.57 41.02
N GLY A 174 9.65 -15.79 41.93
CA GLY A 174 9.21 -15.69 43.31
C GLY A 174 10.06 -16.45 44.31
N SER A 175 9.43 -16.91 45.41
CA SER A 175 10.07 -17.56 46.56
C SER A 175 9.19 -18.71 47.09
N GLY A 176 9.70 -19.46 48.06
CA GLY A 176 8.98 -20.52 48.77
C GLY A 176 8.89 -21.84 48.01
N LEU A 177 8.14 -22.79 48.58
CA LEU A 177 7.90 -24.12 48.06
C LEU A 177 6.85 -24.13 46.92
N GLY A 178 6.74 -25.25 46.23
CA GLY A 178 5.72 -25.54 45.21
C GLY A 178 6.15 -25.27 43.79
N GLU A 179 5.17 -25.39 42.91
CA GLU A 179 5.35 -25.25 41.45
C GLU A 179 5.49 -23.76 41.05
N PHE A 180 6.25 -23.52 40.00
CA PHE A 180 6.37 -22.21 39.37
C PHE A 180 6.52 -22.38 37.88
N ALA A 181 6.06 -21.37 37.13
CA ALA A 181 6.18 -21.27 35.69
C ALA A 181 7.11 -20.12 35.32
N SER A 182 7.84 -20.30 34.23
CA SER A 182 8.83 -19.37 33.69
C SER A 182 8.70 -19.24 32.19
N GLU A 183 8.97 -18.05 31.66
CA GLU A 183 9.06 -17.81 30.22
C GLU A 183 10.49 -17.38 29.88
N MET A 184 11.10 -18.10 28.96
CA MET A 184 12.38 -17.78 28.34
C MET A 184 12.13 -16.94 27.10
N THR A 185 12.68 -15.75 27.00
CA THR A 185 12.51 -14.85 25.89
C THR A 185 13.84 -14.44 25.26
N LYS A 186 13.79 -13.86 24.04
CA LYS A 186 14.97 -13.43 23.29
C LYS A 186 15.94 -14.60 23.02
N LEU A 187 15.36 -15.72 22.70
CA LEU A 187 16.11 -16.89 22.24
C LEU A 187 16.47 -16.68 20.77
N SER A 188 17.50 -17.36 20.29
CA SER A 188 17.84 -17.42 18.87
C SER A 188 17.09 -18.57 18.22
N SER A 189 16.60 -18.37 17.00
CA SER A 189 15.91 -19.42 16.24
C SER A 189 16.82 -20.60 15.93
N ASN A 190 16.22 -21.80 15.79
CA ASN A 190 16.90 -23.06 15.50
C ASN A 190 18.14 -23.31 16.38
N THR A 191 18.07 -22.94 17.64
CA THR A 191 19.21 -22.97 18.56
C THR A 191 18.92 -23.87 19.72
N LYS A 192 19.87 -24.74 20.07
CA LYS A 192 19.77 -25.64 21.20
C LYS A 192 20.11 -24.91 22.50
N TYR A 193 19.24 -25.07 23.49
CA TYR A 193 19.41 -24.54 24.84
C TYR A 193 19.35 -25.67 25.86
N TYR A 194 20.11 -25.51 26.93
CA TYR A 194 20.06 -26.30 28.14
C TYR A 194 19.40 -25.48 29.23
N VAL A 195 18.55 -26.09 30.04
CA VAL A 195 17.72 -25.44 31.04
C VAL A 195 17.75 -26.22 32.35
N ARG A 196 17.80 -25.48 33.47
CA ARG A 196 17.64 -26.03 34.80
C ARG A 196 16.76 -25.13 35.64
N ALA A 197 15.88 -25.71 36.40
CA ALA A 197 15.22 -24.97 37.49
C ALA A 197 16.25 -24.74 38.61
N TYR A 198 16.12 -23.62 39.30
CA TYR A 198 16.94 -23.33 40.48
C TYR A 198 16.07 -22.86 41.66
N ALA A 199 16.57 -23.09 42.86
CA ALA A 199 16.03 -22.51 44.08
C ALA A 199 17.20 -22.15 45.02
N ALA A 200 17.09 -21.01 45.68
CA ALA A 200 18.13 -20.48 46.58
C ALA A 200 17.59 -20.19 47.97
N ASN A 201 18.32 -20.53 48.98
CA ASN A 201 18.11 -20.17 50.38
C ASN A 201 19.44 -19.69 51.01
N GLU A 202 19.49 -19.52 52.34
CA GLU A 202 20.70 -19.10 53.03
C GLU A 202 21.89 -20.05 52.93
N ALA A 203 21.64 -21.36 52.63
CA ALA A 203 22.69 -22.38 52.43
C ALA A 203 23.23 -22.36 50.99
N GLY A 204 22.61 -21.64 50.06
CA GLY A 204 23.06 -21.50 48.69
C GLY A 204 22.01 -21.94 47.66
N THR A 205 22.43 -21.98 46.41
CA THR A 205 21.57 -22.30 45.27
C THR A 205 21.67 -23.80 44.92
N ALA A 206 20.51 -24.41 44.71
CA ALA A 206 20.38 -25.77 44.14
C ALA A 206 19.81 -25.70 42.75
N TYR A 207 20.09 -26.69 41.93
CA TYR A 207 19.65 -26.80 40.55
C TYR A 207 19.02 -28.17 40.32
N GLY A 208 17.91 -28.18 39.59
CA GLY A 208 17.25 -29.41 39.15
C GLY A 208 18.01 -30.13 38.02
N GLU A 209 17.45 -31.23 37.55
CA GLU A 209 18.00 -31.95 36.41
C GLU A 209 18.03 -31.07 35.15
N GLU A 210 19.04 -31.24 34.35
CA GLU A 210 19.17 -30.53 33.07
C GLU A 210 18.19 -31.10 32.05
N LYS A 211 17.43 -30.17 31.42
CA LYS A 211 16.63 -30.43 30.23
C LYS A 211 17.26 -29.71 29.04
N CYS A 212 16.92 -30.10 27.84
CA CYS A 212 17.33 -29.36 26.65
C CYS A 212 16.20 -29.33 25.64
N PHE A 213 16.19 -28.26 24.85
CA PHE A 213 15.26 -28.08 23.72
C PHE A 213 15.97 -27.34 22.60
N THR A 214 15.37 -27.35 21.40
CA THR A 214 15.81 -26.52 20.27
C THR A 214 14.64 -25.64 19.85
N THR A 215 14.88 -24.34 19.74
CA THR A 215 13.88 -23.38 19.24
C THR A 215 13.52 -23.71 17.79
N GLU A 216 12.33 -23.32 17.38
CA GLU A 216 11.87 -23.49 16.00
C GLU A 216 12.69 -22.65 15.01
N VAL A 217 12.69 -23.06 13.74
CA VAL A 217 13.26 -22.27 12.64
C VAL A 217 12.36 -21.07 12.38
N GLY A 218 12.93 -19.88 12.42
CA GLY A 218 12.24 -18.65 12.09
C GLY A 218 12.28 -18.32 10.60
N LEU A 219 11.38 -17.42 10.17
CA LEU A 219 11.48 -16.81 8.84
C LEU A 219 12.72 -15.92 8.76
N PRO A 220 13.31 -15.76 7.57
CA PRO A 220 14.39 -14.82 7.36
C PRO A 220 13.95 -13.36 7.60
N THR A 221 14.92 -12.46 7.65
CA THR A 221 14.66 -11.02 7.58
C THR A 221 15.34 -10.47 6.33
N VAL A 222 14.56 -9.79 5.49
CA VAL A 222 15.05 -9.19 4.23
C VAL A 222 14.56 -7.75 4.09
N ILE A 223 15.42 -6.89 3.62
CA ILE A 223 15.16 -5.47 3.33
C ILE A 223 15.25 -5.31 1.81
N THR A 224 14.28 -4.63 1.20
CA THR A 224 14.33 -4.26 -0.21
C THR A 224 15.22 -3.04 -0.39
N SER A 225 16.15 -3.07 -1.33
CA SER A 225 16.98 -1.93 -1.71
C SER A 225 16.26 -1.02 -2.68
N ASP A 226 16.69 0.24 -2.79
CA ASP A 226 16.18 1.19 -3.77
C ASP A 226 16.34 0.69 -5.20
N VAL A 227 15.42 1.13 -6.07
CA VAL A 227 15.48 0.83 -7.50
C VAL A 227 16.41 1.83 -8.18
N SER A 228 17.26 1.33 -9.06
CA SER A 228 18.22 2.12 -9.83
C SER A 228 18.25 1.68 -11.30
N GLU A 229 18.97 2.42 -12.14
CA GLU A 229 19.15 2.09 -13.56
C GLU A 229 17.81 1.78 -14.25
N ILE A 230 16.79 2.63 -13.97
CA ILE A 230 15.46 2.47 -14.53
C ILE A 230 15.50 2.85 -16.02
N MET A 231 15.14 1.89 -16.88
CA MET A 231 15.03 2.03 -18.33
C MET A 231 13.57 1.80 -18.77
N ASP A 232 13.34 1.71 -20.05
CA ASP A 232 12.04 1.47 -20.66
C ASP A 232 11.49 0.07 -20.38
N SER A 233 12.35 -0.92 -20.32
CA SER A 233 12.00 -2.34 -20.17
C SER A 233 12.80 -3.07 -19.11
N THR A 234 13.77 -2.40 -18.46
CA THR A 234 14.65 -2.96 -17.44
C THR A 234 14.82 -2.01 -16.25
N ALA A 235 15.20 -2.55 -15.12
CA ALA A 235 15.65 -1.79 -13.94
C ALA A 235 16.50 -2.69 -13.05
N ARG A 236 17.29 -2.09 -12.17
CA ARG A 236 18.09 -2.79 -11.17
C ARG A 236 17.52 -2.55 -9.78
N CYS A 237 17.40 -3.60 -8.99
CA CYS A 237 17.03 -3.56 -7.59
C CYS A 237 17.86 -4.62 -6.84
N GLY A 238 17.50 -4.93 -5.63
CA GLY A 238 18.13 -5.98 -4.82
C GLY A 238 17.60 -5.96 -3.41
N GLY A 239 18.40 -6.45 -2.49
CA GLY A 239 18.04 -6.46 -1.08
C GLY A 239 19.17 -6.90 -0.19
N ILE A 240 18.91 -6.89 1.11
CA ILE A 240 19.82 -7.35 2.15
C ILE A 240 19.12 -8.37 3.01
N VAL A 241 19.59 -9.61 3.02
CA VAL A 241 19.14 -10.61 3.98
C VAL A 241 19.97 -10.43 5.26
N THR A 242 19.35 -9.89 6.30
CA THR A 242 20.02 -9.53 7.56
C THR A 242 20.02 -10.67 8.58
N ASN A 243 19.10 -11.63 8.45
CA ASN A 243 18.99 -12.78 9.33
C ASN A 243 18.41 -13.97 8.55
N ASP A 244 18.98 -15.16 8.72
CA ASP A 244 18.53 -16.39 8.05
C ASP A 244 17.41 -17.13 8.80
N GLY A 245 17.03 -16.65 10.00
CA GLY A 245 16.02 -17.31 10.83
C GLY A 245 16.52 -18.62 11.47
N GLY A 246 17.82 -18.85 11.48
CA GLY A 246 18.45 -20.07 11.99
C GLY A 246 18.44 -21.24 10.99
N SER A 247 18.17 -20.99 9.72
CA SER A 247 18.24 -22.00 8.66
C SER A 247 18.77 -21.36 7.38
N GLU A 248 19.55 -22.11 6.63
CA GLU A 248 20.16 -21.64 5.38
C GLU A 248 19.14 -21.03 4.43
N ILE A 249 19.46 -19.90 3.85
CA ILE A 249 18.69 -19.27 2.79
C ILE A 249 18.86 -20.08 1.52
N THR A 250 17.80 -20.68 1.06
CA THR A 250 17.77 -21.56 -0.12
C THR A 250 17.50 -20.81 -1.42
N ALA A 251 16.86 -19.61 -1.33
CA ALA A 251 16.64 -18.71 -2.46
C ALA A 251 16.48 -17.27 -1.97
N ARG A 252 16.98 -16.32 -2.74
CA ARG A 252 16.76 -14.90 -2.56
C ARG A 252 16.71 -14.20 -3.91
N GLY A 253 16.07 -13.06 -3.99
CA GLY A 253 15.90 -12.28 -5.21
C GLY A 253 14.90 -11.16 -5.03
N VAL A 254 14.41 -10.63 -6.14
CA VAL A 254 13.31 -9.66 -6.15
C VAL A 254 12.13 -10.22 -6.94
N CYS A 255 10.92 -9.80 -6.59
CA CYS A 255 9.73 -9.99 -7.38
C CYS A 255 9.10 -8.64 -7.72
N TRP A 256 8.58 -8.49 -8.95
CA TRP A 256 8.01 -7.24 -9.42
C TRP A 256 6.75 -7.47 -10.25
N GLY A 257 5.96 -6.41 -10.39
CA GLY A 257 4.72 -6.41 -11.17
C GLY A 257 3.99 -5.08 -11.08
N THR A 258 2.92 -4.93 -11.84
CA THR A 258 2.10 -3.71 -11.85
C THR A 258 1.11 -3.62 -10.69
N SER A 259 0.93 -4.71 -9.96
CA SER A 259 0.10 -4.75 -8.74
C SER A 259 0.95 -4.59 -7.50
N LYS A 260 0.42 -3.94 -6.46
CA LYS A 260 1.08 -3.84 -5.14
C LYS A 260 1.34 -5.23 -4.54
N PHE A 261 2.44 -5.34 -3.81
CA PHE A 261 2.86 -6.55 -3.11
C PHE A 261 3.09 -7.76 -4.02
N PRO A 262 3.97 -7.64 -5.03
CA PRO A 262 4.32 -8.76 -5.89
C PRO A 262 4.91 -9.93 -5.07
N THR A 263 4.72 -11.15 -5.56
CA THR A 263 5.17 -12.38 -4.93
C THR A 263 5.83 -13.30 -5.95
N LEU A 264 6.36 -14.43 -5.50
CA LEU A 264 6.98 -15.45 -6.35
C LEU A 264 6.03 -16.08 -7.40
N SER A 265 4.74 -15.80 -7.33
CA SER A 265 3.78 -16.23 -8.37
C SER A 265 3.87 -15.39 -9.64
N GLY A 266 4.49 -14.21 -9.57
CA GLY A 266 4.72 -13.30 -10.69
C GLY A 266 6.15 -13.33 -11.21
N LEU A 267 6.56 -12.22 -11.84
CA LEU A 267 7.94 -12.04 -12.29
C LEU A 267 8.86 -11.96 -11.07
N HIS A 268 9.98 -12.68 -11.12
CA HIS A 268 10.97 -12.69 -10.06
C HIS A 268 12.34 -13.12 -10.56
N THR A 269 13.38 -12.75 -9.82
CA THR A 269 14.75 -13.28 -10.00
C THR A 269 15.03 -14.38 -8.97
N ASN A 270 16.10 -15.11 -9.20
CA ASN A 270 16.75 -15.95 -8.20
C ASN A 270 18.25 -15.63 -8.21
N ASP A 271 18.70 -14.88 -7.18
CA ASP A 271 20.04 -14.32 -7.09
C ASP A 271 20.91 -15.11 -6.09
N GLY A 272 20.61 -16.39 -5.94
CA GLY A 272 21.38 -17.34 -5.17
C GLY A 272 20.88 -17.55 -3.74
N THR A 273 21.83 -17.85 -2.83
CA THR A 273 21.58 -18.30 -1.46
C THR A 273 22.36 -17.45 -0.45
N GLY A 274 22.16 -17.71 0.85
CA GLY A 274 22.91 -17.07 1.93
C GLY A 274 22.42 -15.68 2.32
N THR A 275 23.01 -15.14 3.39
CA THR A 275 22.74 -13.79 3.92
C THR A 275 23.57 -12.73 3.21
N GLY A 276 23.32 -11.44 3.53
CA GLY A 276 24.03 -10.28 2.98
C GLY A 276 23.33 -9.65 1.80
N GLU A 277 24.01 -8.71 1.16
CA GLU A 277 23.50 -7.95 0.02
C GLU A 277 23.43 -8.82 -1.24
N PHE A 278 22.49 -8.48 -2.11
CA PHE A 278 22.38 -9.03 -3.45
C PHE A 278 21.78 -7.98 -4.39
N THR A 279 22.07 -8.14 -5.66
CA THR A 279 21.57 -7.24 -6.73
C THR A 279 20.86 -8.10 -7.77
N SER A 280 19.75 -7.58 -8.28
CA SER A 280 18.87 -8.22 -9.25
C SER A 280 18.71 -7.32 -10.48
N GLU A 281 18.73 -7.90 -11.66
CA GLU A 281 18.34 -7.24 -12.90
C GLU A 281 16.91 -7.66 -13.25
N MET A 282 16.01 -6.70 -13.29
CA MET A 282 14.61 -6.89 -13.66
C MET A 282 14.44 -6.58 -15.15
N SER A 283 13.67 -7.38 -15.87
CA SER A 283 13.43 -7.21 -17.29
C SER A 283 11.99 -7.55 -17.67
N GLY A 284 11.63 -7.31 -18.95
CA GLY A 284 10.30 -7.61 -19.48
C GLY A 284 9.22 -6.63 -19.00
N MET A 285 9.62 -5.44 -18.60
CA MET A 285 8.71 -4.36 -18.25
C MET A 285 8.23 -3.60 -19.48
N ARG A 286 7.16 -2.85 -19.35
CA ARG A 286 6.63 -1.97 -20.38
C ARG A 286 7.07 -0.54 -20.10
N PRO A 287 7.36 0.25 -21.13
CA PRO A 287 7.65 1.68 -20.97
C PRO A 287 6.50 2.45 -20.29
N ASN A 288 6.83 3.58 -19.65
CA ASN A 288 5.87 4.47 -19.00
C ASN A 288 4.89 3.76 -18.06
N THR A 289 5.36 2.71 -17.38
CA THR A 289 4.48 1.85 -16.57
C THR A 289 4.93 1.84 -15.12
N GLU A 290 3.98 2.00 -14.22
CA GLU A 290 4.20 1.90 -12.77
C GLU A 290 4.37 0.44 -12.36
N TYR A 291 5.45 0.14 -11.65
CA TYR A 291 5.77 -1.16 -11.08
C TYR A 291 6.00 -1.08 -9.59
N TYR A 292 5.79 -2.19 -8.94
CA TYR A 292 6.14 -2.44 -7.55
C TYR A 292 7.15 -3.57 -7.49
N VAL A 293 8.14 -3.45 -6.61
CA VAL A 293 9.19 -4.45 -6.40
C VAL A 293 9.37 -4.73 -4.91
N ARG A 294 9.68 -5.98 -4.59
CA ARG A 294 10.03 -6.44 -3.24
C ARG A 294 11.16 -7.44 -3.31
N ALA A 295 12.13 -7.30 -2.42
CA ALA A 295 13.08 -8.37 -2.15
C ALA A 295 12.37 -9.56 -1.47
N TYR A 296 12.86 -10.75 -1.67
CA TYR A 296 12.41 -11.95 -0.95
C TYR A 296 13.60 -12.79 -0.49
N ALA A 297 13.36 -13.55 0.56
CA ALA A 297 14.27 -14.60 1.02
C ALA A 297 13.47 -15.82 1.49
N THR A 298 13.97 -17.01 1.21
CA THR A 298 13.35 -18.29 1.53
C THR A 298 14.31 -19.16 2.33
N ASN A 299 13.83 -19.74 3.41
CA ASN A 299 14.52 -20.77 4.18
C ASN A 299 13.58 -21.96 4.45
N ALA A 300 13.94 -22.87 5.36
CA ALA A 300 13.13 -24.03 5.71
C ALA A 300 11.77 -23.66 6.36
N ALA A 301 11.65 -22.52 7.01
CA ALA A 301 10.39 -22.03 7.60
C ALA A 301 9.44 -21.41 6.55
N GLY A 302 9.96 -20.93 5.41
CA GLY A 302 9.16 -20.34 4.36
C GLY A 302 9.81 -19.14 3.69
N THR A 303 8.98 -18.39 2.93
CA THR A 303 9.39 -17.19 2.22
C THR A 303 8.86 -15.94 2.90
N ILE A 304 9.71 -14.96 3.08
CA ILE A 304 9.37 -13.61 3.54
C ILE A 304 9.69 -12.58 2.45
N TYR A 305 9.03 -11.46 2.50
CA TYR A 305 9.22 -10.36 1.57
C TYR A 305 9.55 -9.07 2.32
N GLY A 306 10.45 -8.27 1.76
CA GLY A 306 10.80 -6.94 2.24
C GLY A 306 9.75 -5.88 1.90
N ASP A 307 10.10 -4.62 2.11
CA ASP A 307 9.23 -3.49 1.82
C ASP A 307 8.86 -3.40 0.35
N ASN A 308 7.67 -2.86 0.10
CA ASN A 308 7.15 -2.67 -1.24
C ASN A 308 7.58 -1.30 -1.78
N ILE A 309 8.47 -1.29 -2.76
CA ILE A 309 8.97 -0.08 -3.40
C ILE A 309 8.26 0.12 -4.74
N LYS A 310 7.88 1.36 -5.02
CA LYS A 310 7.21 1.76 -6.25
C LYS A 310 8.19 2.51 -7.14
N PHE A 311 8.16 2.23 -8.45
CA PHE A 311 8.91 2.96 -9.46
C PHE A 311 8.14 2.98 -10.79
N THR A 312 8.54 3.86 -11.70
CA THR A 312 7.96 3.93 -13.05
C THR A 312 9.08 3.80 -14.07
N THR A 313 8.89 2.92 -15.05
CA THR A 313 9.82 2.76 -16.17
C THR A 313 9.81 4.00 -17.04
N ILE A 314 10.95 4.35 -17.63
CA ILE A 314 11.04 5.45 -18.58
C ILE A 314 10.46 5.05 -19.92
N GLY A 315 10.20 6.03 -20.79
CA GLY A 315 9.65 5.79 -22.12
C GLY A 315 9.60 7.08 -22.95
N VAL A 316 8.96 7.05 -24.09
CA VAL A 316 8.71 8.25 -24.87
C VAL A 316 7.69 9.16 -24.17
N PRO A 317 7.65 10.46 -24.45
CA PRO A 317 6.71 11.38 -23.82
C PRO A 317 5.24 11.01 -24.11
N MET A 318 4.32 11.58 -23.32
CA MET A 318 2.87 11.49 -23.59
C MET A 318 2.37 12.87 -23.99
N VAL A 319 1.78 12.95 -25.17
CA VAL A 319 1.29 14.20 -25.78
C VAL A 319 -0.14 14.01 -26.31
N SER A 320 -0.97 15.04 -26.19
CA SER A 320 -2.34 15.04 -26.69
C SER A 320 -2.71 16.38 -27.33
N ILE A 321 -3.64 16.35 -28.27
CA ILE A 321 -4.30 17.53 -28.79
C ILE A 321 -5.40 17.93 -27.82
N VAL A 322 -5.53 19.22 -27.57
CA VAL A 322 -6.59 19.81 -26.73
C VAL A 322 -7.67 20.41 -27.59
N ASN A 323 -7.29 21.21 -28.60
CA ASN A 323 -8.22 21.90 -29.49
C ASN A 323 -7.55 22.33 -30.79
N ILE A 324 -8.38 22.50 -31.83
CA ILE A 324 -8.01 23.16 -33.08
C ILE A 324 -8.92 24.36 -33.25
N SER A 325 -8.34 25.57 -33.39
CA SER A 325 -9.05 26.85 -33.48
C SER A 325 -8.52 27.70 -34.63
N ASP A 326 -9.09 28.89 -34.79
CA ASP A 326 -8.68 29.93 -35.72
C ASP A 326 -8.46 29.43 -37.16
N LEU A 327 -9.33 28.52 -37.57
CA LEU A 327 -9.24 27.89 -38.90
C LEU A 327 -9.53 28.91 -39.99
N THR A 328 -8.58 29.15 -40.84
CA THR A 328 -8.66 30.03 -41.98
C THR A 328 -8.50 29.25 -43.30
N ARG A 329 -8.32 29.99 -44.42
CA ARG A 329 -7.99 29.37 -45.72
C ARG A 329 -6.61 28.76 -45.76
N THR A 330 -5.66 29.36 -45.02
CA THR A 330 -4.24 29.03 -45.14
C THR A 330 -3.56 28.79 -43.77
N SER A 331 -4.33 28.83 -42.69
CA SER A 331 -3.79 28.58 -41.34
C SER A 331 -4.83 27.93 -40.42
N ALA A 332 -4.35 27.35 -39.34
CA ALA A 332 -5.11 26.90 -38.20
C ALA A 332 -4.25 26.92 -36.94
N THR A 333 -4.83 27.14 -35.77
CA THR A 333 -4.12 27.08 -34.50
C THR A 333 -4.43 25.77 -33.80
N MET A 334 -3.39 25.05 -33.39
CA MET A 334 -3.53 23.83 -32.57
C MET A 334 -3.03 24.10 -31.16
N LEU A 335 -3.87 23.78 -30.17
CA LEU A 335 -3.53 23.72 -28.76
C LEU A 335 -3.27 22.26 -28.39
N ALA A 336 -2.12 21.99 -27.78
CA ALA A 336 -1.72 20.65 -27.37
C ALA A 336 -1.05 20.66 -25.97
N TYR A 337 -0.93 19.50 -25.36
CA TYR A 337 -0.40 19.34 -24.01
C TYR A 337 0.52 18.13 -23.91
N VAL A 338 1.73 18.32 -23.35
CA VAL A 338 2.62 17.23 -22.95
C VAL A 338 2.37 16.92 -21.48
N THR A 339 1.73 15.77 -21.21
CA THR A 339 1.30 15.36 -19.85
C THR A 339 2.40 14.68 -19.04
N TYR A 340 3.35 14.03 -19.73
CA TYR A 340 4.43 13.28 -19.11
C TYR A 340 5.66 13.27 -20.02
N GLU A 341 6.84 13.49 -19.45
CA GLU A 341 8.10 13.58 -20.20
C GLU A 341 8.75 12.23 -20.53
N GLY A 342 8.25 11.14 -19.94
CA GLY A 342 8.80 9.81 -20.16
C GLY A 342 10.00 9.47 -19.27
N GLY A 343 10.30 10.26 -18.25
CA GLY A 343 11.43 10.06 -17.34
C GLY A 343 12.75 10.69 -17.81
N THR A 344 12.75 11.24 -19.01
CA THR A 344 13.86 12.05 -19.55
C THR A 344 13.29 13.31 -20.19
N GLU A 345 14.09 14.39 -20.22
CA GLU A 345 13.68 15.71 -20.66
C GLU A 345 13.09 15.69 -22.09
N VAL A 346 11.95 16.36 -22.28
CA VAL A 346 11.38 16.60 -23.61
C VAL A 346 12.22 17.67 -24.31
N THR A 347 12.98 17.28 -25.30
CA THR A 347 13.90 18.14 -26.04
C THR A 347 13.24 18.90 -27.19
N ALA A 348 12.11 18.35 -27.72
CA ALA A 348 11.30 19.00 -28.74
C ALA A 348 9.83 18.64 -28.58
N ARG A 349 8.95 19.60 -28.85
CA ARG A 349 7.51 19.40 -28.95
C ARG A 349 6.93 20.27 -30.05
N GLY A 350 5.83 19.86 -30.62
CA GLY A 350 5.25 20.61 -31.73
C GLY A 350 4.05 19.92 -32.36
N VAL A 351 3.77 20.30 -33.57
CA VAL A 351 2.67 19.82 -34.38
C VAL A 351 3.18 19.40 -35.74
N CYS A 352 2.70 18.29 -36.29
CA CYS A 352 2.92 17.87 -37.66
C CYS A 352 1.59 17.69 -38.37
N TRP A 353 1.59 17.99 -39.68
CA TRP A 353 0.39 17.92 -40.52
C TRP A 353 0.71 17.49 -41.96
N SER A 354 -0.24 16.80 -42.57
CA SER A 354 -0.13 16.30 -43.94
C SER A 354 -1.52 16.13 -44.56
N VAL A 355 -1.59 16.07 -45.87
CA VAL A 355 -2.81 15.65 -46.59
C VAL A 355 -3.02 14.14 -46.51
N ASN A 356 -1.99 13.39 -46.12
CA ASN A 356 -2.05 11.96 -45.92
C ASN A 356 -2.25 11.64 -44.42
N PRO A 357 -2.94 10.55 -44.08
CA PRO A 357 -3.11 10.12 -42.67
C PRO A 357 -1.78 9.80 -41.98
N ASN A 358 -1.79 9.91 -40.65
CA ASN A 358 -0.67 9.64 -39.74
C ASN A 358 0.56 10.50 -39.99
N PRO A 359 0.45 11.84 -40.00
CA PRO A 359 1.60 12.72 -40.16
C PRO A 359 2.64 12.50 -39.07
N THR A 360 3.90 12.68 -39.46
CA THR A 360 5.07 12.57 -38.60
C THR A 360 5.94 13.81 -38.73
N THR A 361 7.03 13.89 -37.95
CA THR A 361 8.03 14.95 -38.06
C THR A 361 8.80 14.94 -39.40
N GLU A 362 8.59 13.94 -40.26
CA GLU A 362 9.09 13.89 -41.63
C GLU A 362 8.22 14.71 -42.59
N ASP A 363 6.94 14.97 -42.23
CA ASP A 363 5.99 15.81 -42.96
C ASP A 363 6.15 17.29 -42.55
N HIS A 364 5.19 18.13 -42.96
CA HIS A 364 5.16 19.50 -42.48
C HIS A 364 5.01 19.50 -40.95
N HIS A 365 5.88 20.23 -40.28
CA HIS A 365 5.83 20.34 -38.85
C HIS A 365 6.35 21.70 -38.36
N SER A 366 5.98 22.02 -37.14
CA SER A 366 6.46 23.21 -36.41
C SER A 366 6.82 22.83 -34.97
N SER A 367 7.80 23.49 -34.39
CA SER A 367 8.29 23.21 -33.04
C SER A 367 8.06 24.41 -32.11
N ASP A 368 7.65 24.11 -30.87
CA ASP A 368 7.51 25.06 -29.75
C ASP A 368 8.63 24.88 -28.70
N GLY A 369 9.79 24.35 -29.09
CA GLY A 369 10.88 24.05 -28.15
C GLY A 369 10.71 22.72 -27.43
N GLY A 370 10.94 22.70 -26.11
CA GLY A 370 10.89 21.47 -25.29
C GLY A 370 10.05 21.65 -24.03
N GLY A 371 10.12 20.65 -23.13
CA GLY A 371 9.45 20.64 -21.83
C GLY A 371 8.02 20.14 -21.84
N ILE A 372 7.46 20.01 -20.63
CA ILE A 372 6.06 19.57 -20.39
C ILE A 372 5.09 20.76 -20.38
N GLY A 373 3.79 20.46 -20.36
CA GLY A 373 2.72 21.46 -20.25
C GLY A 373 2.08 21.81 -21.58
N GLU A 374 1.27 22.84 -21.54
CA GLU A 374 0.51 23.34 -22.69
C GLU A 374 1.40 24.11 -23.67
N PHE A 375 1.09 23.99 -24.95
CA PHE A 375 1.71 24.77 -26.01
C PHE A 375 0.73 24.98 -27.15
N SER A 376 0.90 26.08 -27.89
CA SER A 376 0.05 26.45 -29.02
C SER A 376 0.89 26.72 -30.24
N ILE A 377 0.49 26.15 -31.36
CA ILE A 377 1.17 26.33 -32.66
C ILE A 377 0.18 26.75 -33.73
N GLU A 378 0.55 27.80 -34.48
CA GLU A 378 -0.12 28.16 -35.69
C GLU A 378 0.48 27.36 -36.87
N MET A 379 -0.34 26.52 -37.50
CA MET A 379 -0.03 25.88 -38.79
C MET A 379 -0.30 26.88 -39.90
N THR A 380 0.66 27.14 -40.73
CA THR A 380 0.57 28.11 -41.84
C THR A 380 0.90 27.47 -43.21
N GLY A 381 0.57 28.16 -44.30
CA GLY A 381 0.85 27.66 -45.64
C GLY A 381 -0.07 26.52 -46.08
N LEU A 382 -1.22 26.38 -45.41
CA LEU A 382 -2.24 25.42 -45.81
C LEU A 382 -2.90 25.83 -47.13
N VAL A 383 -3.39 24.84 -47.88
CA VAL A 383 -4.13 25.06 -49.14
C VAL A 383 -5.61 25.17 -48.82
N PRO A 384 -6.34 26.14 -49.37
CA PRO A 384 -7.77 26.26 -49.17
C PRO A 384 -8.55 24.99 -49.57
N ASN A 385 -9.70 24.78 -48.90
CA ASN A 385 -10.61 23.64 -49.13
C ASN A 385 -9.91 22.26 -49.13
N THR A 386 -8.90 22.09 -48.30
CA THR A 386 -8.07 20.89 -48.26
C THR A 386 -8.17 20.22 -46.92
N LYS A 387 -8.38 18.91 -46.92
CA LYS A 387 -8.33 18.12 -45.69
C LYS A 387 -6.88 17.89 -45.25
N TYR A 388 -6.57 18.22 -44.03
CA TYR A 388 -5.30 17.91 -43.37
C TYR A 388 -5.54 16.98 -42.20
N TYR A 389 -4.63 16.04 -42.03
CA TYR A 389 -4.47 15.23 -40.83
C TYR A 389 -3.40 15.87 -39.97
N VAL A 390 -3.59 15.90 -38.69
CA VAL A 390 -2.72 16.63 -37.74
C VAL A 390 -2.47 15.82 -36.51
N ARG A 391 -1.25 15.88 -35.98
CA ARG A 391 -0.84 15.25 -34.73
C ARG A 391 0.08 16.19 -33.96
N ALA A 392 -0.08 16.23 -32.65
CA ALA A 392 0.94 16.78 -31.78
C ALA A 392 2.06 15.76 -31.60
N TYR A 393 3.30 16.23 -31.44
CA TYR A 393 4.45 15.38 -31.15
C TYR A 393 5.25 15.90 -29.96
N ALA A 394 5.94 14.99 -29.29
CA ALA A 394 6.95 15.32 -28.28
C ALA A 394 8.09 14.30 -28.37
N THR A 395 9.32 14.76 -28.23
CA THR A 395 10.56 13.98 -28.38
C THR A 395 11.41 14.07 -27.12
N ASN A 396 11.89 12.94 -26.65
CA ASN A 396 12.95 12.84 -25.67
C ASN A 396 14.10 11.98 -26.23
N GLU A 397 15.08 11.62 -25.39
CA GLU A 397 16.23 10.79 -25.83
C GLU A 397 15.84 9.36 -26.27
N LEU A 398 14.66 8.86 -25.83
CA LEU A 398 14.17 7.53 -26.18
C LEU A 398 13.38 7.52 -27.48
N GLY A 399 12.93 8.67 -27.98
CA GLY A 399 12.23 8.79 -29.24
C GLY A 399 11.12 9.83 -29.25
N THR A 400 10.38 9.84 -30.34
CA THR A 400 9.25 10.74 -30.59
C THR A 400 7.93 10.02 -30.39
N ALA A 401 7.08 10.58 -29.55
CA ALA A 401 5.68 10.19 -29.42
C ALA A 401 4.77 11.13 -30.21
N TYR A 402 3.65 10.61 -30.65
CA TYR A 402 2.62 11.35 -31.35
C TYR A 402 1.27 11.16 -30.65
N SER A 403 0.44 12.21 -30.68
CA SER A 403 -0.95 12.12 -30.22
C SER A 403 -1.79 11.23 -31.12
N GLU A 404 -3.03 10.95 -30.71
CA GLU A 404 -4.08 10.51 -31.63
C GLU A 404 -4.18 11.51 -32.80
N GLU A 405 -4.58 11.00 -33.95
CA GLU A 405 -4.75 11.80 -35.16
C GLU A 405 -6.08 12.56 -35.14
N GLU A 406 -6.02 13.85 -35.39
CA GLU A 406 -7.17 14.69 -35.66
C GLU A 406 -7.17 15.12 -37.14
N SER A 407 -8.28 15.68 -37.63
CA SER A 407 -8.32 16.22 -38.99
C SER A 407 -9.10 17.53 -39.03
N LEU A 408 -8.64 18.40 -39.89
CA LEU A 408 -9.31 19.65 -40.24
C LEU A 408 -9.48 19.76 -41.76
N ILE A 409 -10.36 20.62 -42.17
CA ILE A 409 -10.47 21.02 -43.59
C ILE A 409 -10.45 22.53 -43.61
N THR A 410 -9.46 23.10 -44.28
CA THR A 410 -9.30 24.55 -44.43
C THR A 410 -10.52 25.19 -45.08
N VAL A 411 -10.76 26.45 -44.74
CA VAL A 411 -11.83 27.24 -45.38
C VAL A 411 -11.53 27.37 -46.89
N PRO A 412 -12.52 27.23 -47.76
CA PRO A 412 -12.30 27.42 -49.19
C PRO A 412 -11.97 28.88 -49.56
N GLU A 413 -11.46 29.10 -50.76
CA GLU A 413 -11.35 30.44 -51.30
C GLU A 413 -12.72 31.10 -51.33
N GLU A 414 -12.74 32.43 -51.32
CA GLU A 414 -13.99 33.15 -51.38
C GLU A 414 -14.75 32.80 -52.67
N GLN A 415 -16.01 32.40 -52.52
CA GLN A 415 -16.84 32.01 -53.65
C GLN A 415 -17.15 33.27 -54.45
N GLU A 416 -16.71 33.28 -55.70
CA GLU A 416 -17.13 34.33 -56.63
C GLU A 416 -18.58 34.10 -57.06
N PRO A 417 -19.35 35.15 -57.31
CA PRO A 417 -20.68 35.00 -57.83
C PRO A 417 -20.65 34.33 -59.21
N THR A 418 -21.54 33.38 -59.42
CA THR A 418 -21.73 32.81 -60.79
C THR A 418 -22.37 33.81 -61.73
N GLY A 419 -23.13 34.75 -61.17
CA GLY A 419 -23.74 35.85 -61.93
C GLY A 419 -24.58 36.75 -61.06
N TYR A 420 -25.36 37.67 -61.67
CA TYR A 420 -26.18 38.66 -61.00
C TYR A 420 -27.59 38.65 -61.57
N ILE A 421 -28.58 38.74 -60.71
CA ILE A 421 -29.99 38.96 -61.04
C ILE A 421 -30.46 40.19 -60.33
N ASN A 422 -30.92 41.21 -61.07
CA ASN A 422 -31.34 42.52 -60.52
C ASN A 422 -30.32 43.18 -59.57
N GLY A 423 -28.99 43.00 -59.89
CA GLY A 423 -27.92 43.56 -59.09
C GLY A 423 -27.51 42.70 -57.85
N TYR A 424 -28.20 41.62 -57.55
CA TYR A 424 -27.88 40.71 -56.47
C TYR A 424 -27.10 39.48 -56.97
N PRO A 425 -26.00 39.12 -56.33
CA PRO A 425 -25.18 37.99 -56.77
C PRO A 425 -25.83 36.65 -56.45
N TYR A 426 -25.64 35.68 -57.31
CA TYR A 426 -26.04 34.28 -57.11
C TYR A 426 -24.89 33.29 -57.30
N VAL A 427 -25.08 32.12 -56.74
CA VAL A 427 -24.24 30.96 -56.95
C VAL A 427 -25.08 29.86 -57.62
N ASP A 428 -24.62 29.38 -58.74
CA ASP A 428 -25.11 28.12 -59.33
C ASP A 428 -24.42 26.95 -58.63
N LEU A 429 -25.17 26.15 -57.89
CA LEU A 429 -24.68 25.01 -57.16
C LEU A 429 -24.60 23.73 -58.03
N GLY A 430 -25.05 23.80 -59.29
CA GLY A 430 -25.08 22.64 -60.17
C GLY A 430 -26.19 21.64 -59.82
N LEU A 431 -27.27 22.10 -59.20
CA LEU A 431 -28.41 21.28 -58.82
C LEU A 431 -29.22 20.82 -60.05
N PRO A 432 -29.92 19.69 -59.99
CA PRO A 432 -30.76 19.19 -61.08
C PRO A 432 -31.85 20.16 -61.51
N SER A 433 -32.39 20.91 -60.57
CA SER A 433 -33.39 21.98 -60.85
C SER A 433 -32.82 23.12 -61.69
N GLY A 434 -31.49 23.33 -61.66
CA GLY A 434 -30.85 24.50 -62.26
C GLY A 434 -31.10 25.80 -61.46
N LEU A 435 -31.62 25.68 -60.26
CA LEU A 435 -31.97 26.80 -59.38
C LEU A 435 -30.73 27.57 -58.96
N LYS A 436 -30.84 28.91 -59.01
CA LYS A 436 -29.77 29.83 -58.64
C LYS A 436 -30.01 30.28 -57.20
N TRP A 437 -29.08 29.98 -56.33
CA TRP A 437 -29.15 30.38 -54.92
C TRP A 437 -28.46 31.72 -54.71
N ALA A 438 -29.13 32.63 -54.01
CA ALA A 438 -28.51 33.91 -53.67
C ALA A 438 -27.23 33.68 -52.86
N MET A 439 -26.21 34.48 -53.17
CA MET A 439 -24.94 34.42 -52.44
C MET A 439 -25.08 34.86 -51.00
N TYR A 440 -26.03 35.75 -50.70
CA TYR A 440 -26.32 36.35 -49.41
C TYR A 440 -27.78 36.14 -48.99
N ASN A 441 -28.05 36.30 -47.72
CA ASN A 441 -29.43 36.43 -47.20
C ASN A 441 -30.02 37.80 -47.57
N VAL A 442 -31.34 37.92 -47.51
CA VAL A 442 -32.00 39.23 -47.66
C VAL A 442 -31.49 40.18 -46.57
N GLY A 443 -31.12 41.41 -46.95
CA GLY A 443 -30.53 42.42 -46.05
C GLY A 443 -29.04 42.31 -45.85
N ALA A 444 -28.41 41.23 -46.26
CA ALA A 444 -26.96 41.04 -46.18
C ALA A 444 -26.23 41.75 -47.34
N SER A 445 -25.00 42.21 -47.02
CA SER A 445 -24.10 42.89 -47.98
C SER A 445 -22.85 42.05 -48.35
N SER A 446 -22.62 40.95 -47.66
CA SER A 446 -21.50 40.05 -47.86
C SER A 446 -21.84 38.59 -47.49
N THR A 447 -20.97 37.65 -47.83
CA THR A 447 -21.10 36.24 -47.43
C THR A 447 -21.04 36.01 -45.94
N THR A 448 -20.44 36.91 -45.19
CA THR A 448 -20.28 36.87 -43.72
C THR A 448 -21.26 37.79 -42.98
N ASP A 449 -22.22 38.38 -43.66
CA ASP A 449 -23.30 39.15 -43.10
C ASP A 449 -24.53 38.25 -42.93
N CYS A 450 -25.07 38.19 -41.71
CA CYS A 450 -26.26 37.37 -41.42
C CYS A 450 -27.50 37.86 -42.19
N GLY A 451 -27.55 39.14 -42.55
CA GLY A 451 -28.71 39.76 -43.10
C GLY A 451 -29.86 39.96 -42.12
N ASP A 452 -30.99 40.37 -42.63
CA ASP A 452 -32.22 40.63 -41.87
C ASP A 452 -32.93 39.34 -41.46
N THR A 453 -33.74 39.43 -40.40
CA THR A 453 -34.64 38.35 -40.01
C THR A 453 -36.09 38.78 -40.18
N TYR A 454 -36.93 37.85 -40.58
CA TYR A 454 -38.36 38.07 -40.85
C TYR A 454 -39.20 37.03 -40.14
N ALA A 455 -40.40 37.40 -39.70
CA ALA A 455 -41.45 36.45 -39.41
C ALA A 455 -41.91 35.82 -40.75
N TRP A 456 -42.34 34.57 -40.74
CA TRP A 456 -42.77 33.91 -41.94
C TRP A 456 -43.98 34.61 -42.60
N GLY A 457 -43.92 34.90 -43.88
CA GLY A 457 -44.96 35.62 -44.62
C GLY A 457 -45.02 37.12 -44.34
N GLU A 458 -43.97 37.68 -43.75
CA GLU A 458 -43.84 39.14 -43.53
C GLU A 458 -42.63 39.69 -44.29
N ILE A 459 -42.79 40.92 -44.79
CA ILE A 459 -41.81 41.58 -45.66
C ILE A 459 -41.05 42.71 -44.97
N GLU A 460 -41.35 42.97 -43.70
CA GLU A 460 -40.66 43.96 -42.87
C GLU A 460 -40.03 43.34 -41.63
N THR A 461 -38.87 43.85 -41.25
CA THR A 461 -38.17 43.45 -40.03
C THR A 461 -38.83 44.05 -38.79
N LYS A 462 -38.65 43.38 -37.64
CA LYS A 462 -39.17 43.80 -36.36
C LYS A 462 -38.08 43.86 -35.30
N SER A 463 -38.31 44.71 -34.28
CA SER A 463 -37.43 44.76 -33.11
C SER A 463 -37.64 43.57 -32.15
N SER A 464 -38.77 42.89 -32.24
CA SER A 464 -39.11 41.68 -31.52
C SER A 464 -40.10 40.85 -32.31
N TYR A 465 -40.02 39.53 -32.17
CA TYR A 465 -40.85 38.58 -32.88
C TYR A 465 -41.72 37.82 -31.88
N THR A 466 -43.03 38.09 -31.85
CA THR A 466 -44.00 37.48 -30.94
C THR A 466 -45.26 37.07 -31.69
N PRO A 467 -46.04 36.10 -31.15
CA PRO A 467 -47.31 35.69 -31.79
C PRO A 467 -48.26 36.86 -32.02
N GLU A 468 -48.30 37.81 -31.07
CA GLU A 468 -49.22 38.95 -31.09
C GLU A 468 -48.91 39.97 -32.20
N ASN A 469 -47.63 40.04 -32.59
CA ASN A 469 -47.22 40.98 -33.64
C ASN A 469 -47.02 40.33 -35.01
N CYS A 470 -47.29 39.02 -35.15
CA CYS A 470 -47.23 38.30 -36.42
C CYS A 470 -48.54 38.47 -37.20
N THR A 471 -48.44 39.00 -38.39
CA THR A 471 -49.62 39.30 -39.27
C THR A 471 -49.96 38.18 -40.25
N SER A 472 -49.08 37.18 -40.35
CA SER A 472 -49.16 36.12 -41.36
C SER A 472 -49.63 34.75 -40.85
N LEU A 473 -50.06 34.65 -39.58
CA LEU A 473 -50.43 33.37 -38.95
C LEU A 473 -51.53 32.59 -39.64
N ASN A 474 -52.38 33.27 -40.42
CA ASN A 474 -53.54 32.68 -41.10
C ASN A 474 -53.26 32.31 -42.58
N LEU A 475 -52.05 32.52 -43.09
CA LEU A 475 -51.69 32.13 -44.47
C LEU A 475 -51.57 30.62 -44.57
N THR A 476 -52.24 30.01 -45.56
CA THR A 476 -52.28 28.57 -45.78
C THR A 476 -51.69 28.11 -47.09
N GLU A 477 -51.31 29.05 -47.95
CA GLU A 477 -50.74 28.79 -49.27
C GLU A 477 -49.24 29.05 -49.26
N ASP A 478 -48.53 28.41 -50.21
CA ASP A 478 -47.14 28.73 -50.48
C ASP A 478 -47.02 30.20 -50.91
N ILE A 479 -46.10 30.92 -50.30
CA ILE A 479 -45.92 32.36 -50.52
C ILE A 479 -44.81 32.69 -51.51
N SER A 480 -44.17 31.70 -52.12
CA SER A 480 -43.04 31.87 -53.03
C SER A 480 -43.38 32.83 -54.17
N GLY A 481 -42.62 33.89 -54.30
CA GLY A 481 -42.81 34.89 -55.34
C GLY A 481 -43.99 35.86 -55.20
N ASP A 482 -44.80 35.78 -54.14
CA ASP A 482 -45.84 36.76 -53.85
C ASP A 482 -45.25 37.95 -53.06
N ALA A 483 -45.05 39.08 -53.75
CA ALA A 483 -44.43 40.28 -53.13
C ALA A 483 -45.18 40.86 -51.89
N ARG A 484 -46.37 40.35 -51.56
CA ARG A 484 -47.09 40.74 -50.36
C ARG A 484 -46.59 40.01 -49.13
N TYR A 485 -46.01 38.81 -49.31
CA TYR A 485 -45.68 37.89 -48.23
C TYR A 485 -44.26 37.32 -48.34
N ASP A 486 -43.65 37.31 -49.52
CA ASP A 486 -42.30 36.86 -49.80
C ASP A 486 -41.32 38.03 -49.70
N ALA A 487 -40.53 38.06 -48.61
CA ALA A 487 -39.58 39.16 -48.37
C ALA A 487 -38.48 39.22 -49.43
N ALA A 488 -38.05 38.09 -50.00
CA ALA A 488 -37.09 38.06 -51.10
C ALA A 488 -37.66 38.75 -52.34
N ARG A 489 -38.89 38.42 -52.73
CA ARG A 489 -39.61 39.08 -53.82
C ARG A 489 -39.85 40.59 -53.53
N ALA A 490 -40.28 40.92 -52.35
CA ALA A 490 -40.57 42.29 -51.96
C ALA A 490 -39.34 43.20 -51.96
N LYS A 491 -38.20 42.70 -51.48
CA LYS A 491 -36.98 43.50 -51.32
C LYS A 491 -36.06 43.48 -52.53
N TRP A 492 -35.97 42.35 -53.26
CA TRP A 492 -35.03 42.18 -54.36
C TRP A 492 -35.67 42.21 -55.75
N ASN A 493 -36.99 41.97 -55.80
CA ASN A 493 -37.77 42.01 -57.03
C ASN A 493 -37.26 41.02 -58.14
N ALA A 494 -37.57 41.28 -59.42
CA ALA A 494 -37.26 40.41 -60.56
C ALA A 494 -37.82 38.99 -60.39
N THR A 495 -36.97 37.96 -60.49
CA THR A 495 -37.33 36.55 -60.32
C THR A 495 -36.99 36.00 -58.92
N TRP A 496 -36.40 36.84 -58.02
CA TRP A 496 -36.05 36.46 -56.66
C TRP A 496 -37.29 36.09 -55.83
N ARG A 497 -37.21 35.01 -55.11
CA ARG A 497 -38.26 34.49 -54.23
C ARG A 497 -37.68 33.69 -53.07
N MET A 498 -38.46 33.41 -52.07
CA MET A 498 -38.14 32.42 -51.05
C MET A 498 -38.13 31.04 -51.69
N HIS A 499 -37.20 30.19 -51.31
CA HIS A 499 -37.18 28.80 -51.69
C HIS A 499 -38.31 28.00 -51.03
N THR A 500 -38.82 27.01 -51.75
CA THR A 500 -39.84 26.09 -51.24
C THR A 500 -39.19 24.98 -50.39
N LEU A 501 -40.03 24.20 -49.70
CA LEU A 501 -39.54 23.03 -48.95
C LEU A 501 -38.85 22.01 -49.84
N ASP A 502 -39.40 21.75 -51.03
CA ASP A 502 -38.80 20.75 -51.95
C ASP A 502 -37.45 21.22 -52.49
N GLU A 503 -37.27 22.52 -52.75
CA GLU A 503 -35.98 23.11 -53.11
C GLU A 503 -34.95 23.06 -51.94
N ALA A 504 -35.40 23.20 -50.73
CA ALA A 504 -34.54 22.98 -49.55
C ALA A 504 -34.10 21.52 -49.43
N LYS A 505 -34.99 20.56 -49.71
CA LYS A 505 -34.67 19.12 -49.71
C LYS A 505 -33.70 18.75 -50.84
N GLU A 506 -33.74 19.46 -51.96
CA GLU A 506 -32.78 19.27 -53.03
C GLU A 506 -31.33 19.58 -52.55
N LEU A 507 -31.15 20.58 -51.70
CA LEU A 507 -29.84 20.83 -51.05
C LEU A 507 -29.39 19.65 -50.20
N GLU A 508 -30.31 19.05 -49.43
CA GLU A 508 -30.00 17.85 -48.61
C GLU A 508 -29.61 16.65 -49.46
N GLU A 509 -30.29 16.44 -50.57
CA GLU A 509 -30.06 15.30 -51.45
C GLU A 509 -28.78 15.41 -52.30
N TYR A 510 -28.45 16.60 -52.80
CA TYR A 510 -27.37 16.78 -53.78
C TYR A 510 -26.15 17.54 -53.28
N CYS A 511 -26.20 18.21 -52.14
CA CYS A 511 -25.10 19.01 -51.60
C CYS A 511 -24.38 18.35 -50.45
N THR A 512 -23.12 18.72 -50.26
CA THR A 512 -22.38 18.39 -49.03
C THR A 512 -22.52 19.53 -48.03
N LEU A 513 -22.92 19.17 -46.84
CA LEU A 513 -23.13 20.10 -45.72
C LEU A 513 -21.97 20.01 -44.74
N ARG A 514 -21.41 21.15 -44.36
CA ARG A 514 -20.29 21.18 -43.42
C ARG A 514 -20.34 22.46 -42.58
N TRP A 515 -20.14 22.28 -41.25
CA TRP A 515 -19.88 23.39 -40.37
C TRP A 515 -18.46 23.89 -40.49
N VAL A 516 -18.29 25.21 -40.60
CA VAL A 516 -16.99 25.89 -40.68
C VAL A 516 -16.96 27.09 -39.77
N VAL A 517 -15.83 27.36 -39.17
CA VAL A 517 -15.57 28.64 -38.49
C VAL A 517 -14.88 29.56 -39.46
N TYR A 518 -15.50 30.69 -39.74
CA TYR A 518 -14.96 31.71 -40.64
C TYR A 518 -15.09 33.09 -40.03
N ASN A 519 -13.96 33.81 -39.93
CA ASN A 519 -13.87 35.10 -39.25
C ASN A 519 -14.44 35.08 -37.81
N GLY A 520 -14.17 33.99 -37.06
CA GLY A 520 -14.60 33.83 -35.65
C GLY A 520 -16.08 33.49 -35.44
N ASN A 521 -16.85 33.30 -36.51
CA ASN A 521 -18.26 32.90 -36.45
C ASN A 521 -18.42 31.50 -37.09
N GLU A 522 -19.39 30.74 -36.63
CA GLU A 522 -19.76 29.47 -37.22
C GLU A 522 -20.77 29.64 -38.34
N TRP A 523 -20.58 28.91 -39.43
CA TRP A 523 -21.37 28.94 -40.66
C TRP A 523 -21.65 27.51 -41.11
N LEU A 524 -22.85 27.27 -41.64
CA LEU A 524 -23.12 26.08 -42.42
C LEU A 524 -22.73 26.35 -43.88
N MET A 525 -21.73 25.66 -44.35
CA MET A 525 -21.32 25.67 -45.73
C MET A 525 -22.07 24.57 -46.49
N ILE A 526 -22.73 24.93 -47.56
CA ILE A 526 -23.50 24.07 -48.43
C ILE A 526 -22.77 24.04 -49.77
N THR A 527 -22.14 22.93 -50.12
CA THR A 527 -21.37 22.76 -51.36
C THR A 527 -22.15 21.91 -52.36
N GLY A 528 -22.43 22.45 -53.50
CA GLY A 528 -23.12 21.79 -54.61
C GLY A 528 -22.26 20.78 -55.34
N PRO A 529 -22.84 19.93 -56.21
CA PRO A 529 -22.13 18.92 -56.97
C PRO A 529 -21.07 19.47 -57.95
N ASN A 530 -21.16 20.72 -58.34
CA ASN A 530 -20.17 21.41 -59.21
C ASN A 530 -19.01 22.06 -58.41
N GLY A 531 -19.01 21.92 -57.08
CA GLY A 531 -17.99 22.46 -56.18
C GLY A 531 -18.24 23.90 -55.70
N ASN A 532 -19.20 24.61 -56.27
CA ASN A 532 -19.61 25.93 -55.77
C ASN A 532 -20.36 25.80 -54.45
N TYR A 533 -20.34 26.85 -53.66
CA TYR A 533 -20.94 26.77 -52.30
C TYR A 533 -21.58 28.09 -51.88
N ILE A 534 -22.49 27.99 -50.90
CA ILE A 534 -23.08 29.12 -50.18
C ILE A 534 -22.88 28.89 -48.66
N PHE A 535 -22.91 29.98 -47.91
CA PHE A 535 -22.94 29.94 -46.43
C PHE A 535 -24.32 30.29 -45.90
N LEU A 536 -24.79 29.53 -44.90
CA LEU A 536 -25.89 29.96 -44.05
C LEU A 536 -25.32 30.32 -42.68
N PRO A 537 -25.71 31.52 -42.11
CA PRO A 537 -25.20 31.95 -40.83
C PRO A 537 -25.73 31.08 -39.69
N ALA A 538 -24.86 30.76 -38.76
CA ALA A 538 -25.29 30.20 -37.49
C ALA A 538 -25.78 31.29 -36.55
N ARG A 539 -26.84 31.01 -35.81
CA ARG A 539 -27.34 31.86 -34.71
C ARG A 539 -27.53 31.03 -33.46
N GLU A 540 -27.18 31.65 -32.32
CA GLU A 540 -27.52 31.09 -31.00
C GLU A 540 -29.05 31.16 -30.83
N ILE A 541 -29.72 30.03 -30.67
CA ILE A 541 -31.10 29.98 -30.20
C ILE A 541 -31.07 29.66 -28.72
N TYR A 542 -31.75 30.46 -27.92
CA TYR A 542 -31.94 30.25 -26.49
C TYR A 542 -32.58 28.87 -26.22
N SER A 543 -31.76 27.87 -25.99
CA SER A 543 -32.13 26.60 -25.38
C SER A 543 -31.08 26.24 -24.32
N GLU A 544 -31.47 25.49 -23.32
CA GLU A 544 -30.61 25.07 -22.17
C GLU A 544 -29.32 24.32 -22.57
N HIS A 545 -29.03 24.23 -23.87
CA HIS A 545 -27.87 23.51 -24.44
C HIS A 545 -27.25 24.34 -25.57
N SER A 546 -26.61 25.43 -25.34
CA SER A 546 -25.74 26.28 -26.20
C SER A 546 -25.38 25.68 -27.59
N HIS A 547 -26.36 25.39 -28.44
CA HIS A 547 -26.13 24.87 -29.77
C HIS A 547 -26.35 25.94 -30.82
N LEU A 548 -25.40 26.08 -31.73
CA LEU A 548 -25.54 26.99 -32.89
C LEU A 548 -26.37 26.28 -33.97
N ILE A 549 -27.31 27.01 -34.53
CA ILE A 549 -28.26 26.53 -35.53
C ILE A 549 -28.19 27.44 -36.75
N ALA A 550 -27.99 26.88 -37.93
CA ALA A 550 -28.20 27.59 -39.18
C ALA A 550 -29.65 27.42 -39.60
N THR A 551 -30.32 28.54 -39.89
CA THR A 551 -31.74 28.52 -40.27
C THR A 551 -32.04 29.44 -41.47
N SER A 552 -32.99 29.03 -42.28
CA SER A 552 -33.57 29.87 -43.36
C SER A 552 -35.03 29.46 -43.55
N TRP A 553 -35.96 30.44 -43.61
CA TRP A 553 -37.35 30.17 -43.94
C TRP A 553 -37.51 29.64 -45.36
N THR A 554 -38.33 28.59 -45.50
CA THR A 554 -38.92 28.23 -46.80
C THR A 554 -40.23 28.98 -47.02
N SER A 555 -40.70 29.05 -48.25
CA SER A 555 -42.01 29.66 -48.55
C SER A 555 -43.21 28.76 -48.21
N THR A 556 -42.96 27.49 -47.85
CA THR A 556 -43.96 26.44 -47.71
C THR A 556 -44.54 26.44 -46.30
N PRO A 557 -45.87 26.61 -46.13
CA PRO A 557 -46.52 26.50 -44.84
C PRO A 557 -46.64 25.02 -44.41
N SER A 558 -46.83 24.78 -43.10
CA SER A 558 -47.18 23.44 -42.65
C SER A 558 -48.53 22.99 -43.22
N SER A 559 -48.55 21.81 -43.78
CA SER A 559 -49.76 21.16 -44.30
C SER A 559 -50.68 20.55 -43.22
N SER A 560 -50.29 20.60 -41.96
CA SER A 560 -51.04 20.02 -40.85
C SER A 560 -52.14 20.94 -40.40
N PRO A 561 -53.39 20.49 -40.37
CA PRO A 561 -54.51 21.31 -39.85
C PRO A 561 -54.38 21.65 -38.34
N TYR A 562 -53.53 20.93 -37.62
CA TYR A 562 -53.27 21.16 -36.19
C TYR A 562 -52.16 22.20 -35.93
N TYR A 563 -51.38 22.59 -36.99
CA TYR A 563 -50.20 23.45 -36.83
C TYR A 563 -50.23 24.60 -37.87
N GLN A 564 -51.34 25.30 -37.99
CA GLN A 564 -51.54 26.39 -38.92
C GLN A 564 -50.60 27.59 -38.73
N TYR A 565 -49.99 27.70 -37.56
CA TYR A 565 -49.02 28.75 -37.16
C TYR A 565 -47.56 28.33 -37.38
N ILE A 566 -47.30 27.20 -38.04
CA ILE A 566 -45.97 26.66 -38.30
C ILE A 566 -45.65 26.72 -39.81
N ALA A 567 -44.41 27.03 -40.14
CA ALA A 567 -43.86 26.94 -41.48
C ALA A 567 -42.59 26.11 -41.50
N TYR A 568 -42.18 25.62 -42.65
CA TYR A 568 -40.94 24.87 -42.81
C TYR A 568 -39.74 25.79 -42.88
N CYS A 569 -38.62 25.35 -42.36
CA CYS A 569 -37.34 26.03 -42.47
C CYS A 569 -36.18 25.02 -42.61
N ILE A 570 -35.09 25.47 -43.17
CA ILE A 570 -33.81 24.80 -43.05
C ILE A 570 -33.39 24.95 -41.59
N TYR A 571 -33.04 23.83 -40.96
CA TYR A 571 -32.63 23.78 -39.54
C TYR A 571 -31.52 22.74 -39.33
N THR A 572 -30.32 23.14 -38.95
CA THR A 572 -29.18 22.22 -38.78
C THR A 572 -28.44 22.60 -37.48
N HIS A 573 -27.93 21.58 -36.78
CA HIS A 573 -27.14 21.73 -35.56
C HIS A 573 -25.66 21.46 -35.84
N ASN A 574 -24.77 22.06 -35.04
CA ASN A 574 -23.33 21.79 -35.10
C ASN A 574 -22.91 20.55 -34.30
N ILE A 575 -23.85 19.80 -33.68
CA ILE A 575 -23.54 18.58 -32.95
C ILE A 575 -23.69 17.38 -33.86
N ASN A 576 -22.55 16.78 -34.22
CA ASN A 576 -22.46 15.57 -35.01
C ASN A 576 -23.24 15.60 -36.33
N VAL A 577 -22.54 15.72 -37.34
CA VAL A 577 -22.71 15.79 -38.79
C VAL A 577 -23.84 14.96 -39.48
N TRP A 578 -24.81 14.43 -38.75
CA TRP A 578 -25.68 13.41 -39.31
C TRP A 578 -27.19 13.71 -39.30
N HIS A 579 -27.67 14.85 -38.83
CA HIS A 579 -29.11 15.15 -38.92
C HIS A 579 -29.36 16.66 -39.11
N GLY A 580 -29.13 17.18 -40.28
CA GLY A 580 -29.80 18.41 -40.73
C GLY A 580 -31.23 18.03 -41.14
N TYR A 581 -32.22 18.65 -40.51
CA TYR A 581 -33.60 18.51 -40.94
C TYR A 581 -33.92 19.70 -41.82
N PHE A 582 -33.98 19.52 -43.13
CA PHE A 582 -34.44 20.55 -44.05
C PHE A 582 -35.95 20.70 -44.04
N ASP A 583 -36.67 19.86 -43.35
CA ASP A 583 -38.12 19.89 -43.17
C ASP A 583 -38.59 20.21 -41.76
N ASN A 584 -37.75 20.89 -40.97
CA ASN A 584 -38.12 21.26 -39.61
C ASN A 584 -39.26 22.31 -39.61
N LYS A 585 -40.16 22.17 -38.66
CA LYS A 585 -41.36 23.03 -38.49
C LYS A 585 -41.12 24.00 -37.37
N GLU A 586 -41.14 25.30 -37.69
CA GLU A 586 -40.94 26.39 -36.75
C GLU A 586 -42.17 27.28 -36.67
N GLU A 587 -42.33 27.94 -35.55
CA GLU A 587 -43.40 28.89 -35.34
C GLU A 587 -43.21 30.15 -36.15
N ARG A 588 -44.24 30.56 -36.94
CA ARG A 588 -44.16 31.59 -38.00
C ARG A 588 -43.76 32.97 -37.48
N TRP A 589 -44.00 33.27 -36.20
CA TRP A 589 -43.58 34.55 -35.63
C TRP A 589 -42.10 34.62 -35.30
N LEU A 590 -41.35 33.50 -35.32
CA LEU A 590 -39.93 33.53 -35.06
C LEU A 590 -39.20 34.28 -36.18
N GLY A 591 -38.26 35.12 -35.82
CA GLY A 591 -37.42 35.84 -36.77
C GLY A 591 -36.34 34.89 -37.33
N ARG A 592 -36.40 34.56 -38.64
CA ARG A 592 -35.41 33.78 -39.36
C ARG A 592 -34.87 34.51 -40.58
N ASN A 593 -33.66 34.15 -40.98
CA ASN A 593 -33.10 34.65 -42.21
C ASN A 593 -33.86 34.08 -43.42
N ILE A 594 -33.71 34.72 -44.57
CA ILE A 594 -34.25 34.25 -45.82
C ILE A 594 -33.11 34.19 -46.85
N ARG A 595 -32.87 32.98 -47.40
CA ARG A 595 -31.96 32.75 -48.51
C ARG A 595 -32.76 32.74 -49.80
N PRO A 596 -32.66 33.76 -50.63
CA PRO A 596 -33.40 33.81 -51.89
C PRO A 596 -32.93 32.81 -52.90
N VAL A 597 -33.87 32.39 -53.79
CA VAL A 597 -33.61 31.61 -55.01
C VAL A 597 -34.22 32.28 -56.20
N SER A 598 -33.74 31.91 -57.39
CA SER A 598 -34.30 32.32 -58.68
C SER A 598 -34.17 31.19 -59.71
N ASP A 599 -35.16 31.07 -60.56
CA ASP A 599 -35.15 30.12 -61.66
C ASP A 599 -34.10 30.44 -62.72
#